data_4f8d0fd927fccebd4892540d0ba59070
#
_entry.id   4f8d0fd927fccebd4892540d0ba59070
#
_cell.length_a   1.000
_cell.length_b   1.000
_cell.length_c   1.000
_cell.angle_alpha   90.00
_cell.angle_beta   90.00
_cell.angle_gamma   90.00
#
_symmetry.space_group_name_H-M   'P 1'
#
loop_
_entity.id
_entity.type
_entity.pdbx_description
1 polymer ?
#
loop_
_entity_poly.entity_id
_entity_poly.type
_entity_poly.pdbx_seq_one_letter_code
_entity_poly.pdbx_strand_id
1 'polypeptide(L)'
;MKKFAVLLLTALLALAAGAATAEKEKPAALPSAEAAWPELESVRALSDDDIQKIEAATYTEGGAGQFVFTDSAAIAEIHALCCALSLGAETNIGVADDGLTLAFVTAEGETALRFEGRYAVVGEKRYETEQLGALKKDLRERIQNEIFASE
;
A
#
# COMPACT_ATOMS: atom_id res chain seq x y z
N MET A 1 43.05 -1.39 -41.10
CA MET A 1 41.60 -1.22 -40.98
C MET A 1 40.82 -2.50 -40.72
N LYS A 2 41.17 -3.64 -41.30
CA LYS A 2 40.44 -4.91 -41.08
C LYS A 2 40.54 -5.50 -39.68
N LYS A 3 41.56 -5.14 -38.90
CA LYS A 3 41.75 -5.67 -37.52
C LYS A 3 40.86 -4.98 -36.48
N PHE A 4 40.41 -3.78 -36.73
CA PHE A 4 39.51 -3.05 -35.82
C PHE A 4 38.05 -3.52 -35.89
N ALA A 5 37.61 -3.99 -37.04
CA ALA A 5 36.25 -4.48 -37.23
C ALA A 5 35.97 -5.81 -36.49
N VAL A 6 36.99 -6.67 -36.40
CA VAL A 6 36.89 -7.96 -35.71
C VAL A 6 36.84 -7.78 -34.19
N LEU A 7 37.54 -6.80 -33.66
CA LEU A 7 37.52 -6.53 -32.20
C LEU A 7 36.19 -5.93 -31.75
N LEU A 8 35.56 -5.13 -32.61
CA LEU A 8 34.24 -4.57 -32.31
C LEU A 8 33.15 -5.62 -32.32
N LEU A 9 33.25 -6.61 -33.22
CA LEU A 9 32.27 -7.67 -33.33
C LEU A 9 32.31 -8.64 -32.14
N THR A 10 33.51 -8.93 -31.64
CA THR A 10 33.68 -9.76 -30.45
C THR A 10 33.18 -9.09 -29.16
N ALA A 11 33.37 -7.75 -29.04
CA ALA A 11 32.83 -7.01 -27.90
C ALA A 11 31.29 -6.97 -27.93
N LEU A 12 30.69 -6.85 -29.10
CA LEU A 12 29.24 -6.86 -29.26
C LEU A 12 28.62 -8.21 -28.92
N LEU A 13 29.27 -9.31 -29.26
CA LEU A 13 28.84 -10.67 -28.93
C LEU A 13 28.92 -10.95 -27.42
N ALA A 14 29.95 -10.44 -26.75
CA ALA A 14 30.07 -10.59 -25.30
C ALA A 14 28.98 -9.81 -24.54
N LEU A 15 28.62 -8.62 -25.01
CA LEU A 15 27.53 -7.84 -24.43
C LEU A 15 26.16 -8.49 -24.66
N ALA A 16 25.92 -9.09 -25.81
CA ALA A 16 24.68 -9.81 -26.09
C ALA A 16 24.53 -11.07 -25.23
N ALA A 17 25.59 -11.80 -24.99
CA ALA A 17 25.59 -12.96 -24.12
C ALA A 17 25.37 -12.59 -22.64
N GLY A 18 25.94 -11.48 -22.17
CA GLY A 18 25.72 -10.96 -20.82
C GLY A 18 24.30 -10.49 -20.60
N ALA A 19 23.71 -9.81 -21.58
CA ALA A 19 22.33 -9.36 -21.53
C ALA A 19 21.33 -10.54 -21.52
N ALA A 20 21.55 -11.57 -22.33
CA ALA A 20 20.70 -12.77 -22.36
C ALA A 20 20.74 -13.56 -21.04
N THR A 21 21.85 -13.57 -20.33
CA THR A 21 21.97 -14.24 -19.03
C THR A 21 21.25 -13.44 -17.92
N ALA A 22 21.30 -12.11 -17.95
CA ALA A 22 20.59 -11.26 -17.03
C ALA A 22 19.05 -11.33 -17.23
N GLU A 23 18.57 -11.44 -18.46
CA GLU A 23 17.16 -11.59 -18.76
C GLU A 23 16.57 -12.92 -18.27
N LYS A 24 17.33 -13.98 -18.15
CA LYS A 24 16.89 -15.27 -17.63
C LYS A 24 16.68 -15.29 -16.11
N GLU A 25 17.40 -14.50 -15.36
CA GLU A 25 17.25 -14.40 -13.90
C GLU A 25 16.16 -13.42 -13.50
N LYS A 26 15.96 -12.36 -14.26
CA LYS A 26 15.01 -11.30 -14.01
C LYS A 26 13.53 -11.73 -14.01
N PRO A 27 13.04 -12.61 -14.90
CA PRO A 27 11.65 -13.04 -14.86
C PRO A 27 11.25 -13.88 -13.64
N ALA A 28 12.18 -14.54 -12.99
CA ALA A 28 11.92 -15.35 -11.79
C ALA A 28 11.75 -14.51 -10.53
N ALA A 29 12.28 -13.28 -10.48
CA ALA A 29 12.17 -12.37 -9.34
C ALA A 29 10.99 -11.39 -9.43
N LEU A 30 10.39 -11.21 -10.61
CA LEU A 30 9.39 -10.19 -10.89
C LEU A 30 7.94 -10.49 -10.47
N PRO A 31 7.44 -11.74 -10.37
CA PRO A 31 6.04 -11.98 -10.09
C PRO A 31 5.56 -11.58 -8.71
N SER A 32 6.45 -11.34 -7.76
CA SER A 32 6.09 -10.99 -6.38
C SER A 32 6.18 -9.49 -6.06
N ALA A 33 6.73 -8.67 -6.97
CA ALA A 33 7.15 -7.33 -6.58
C ALA A 33 6.19 -6.21 -6.95
N GLU A 34 5.17 -6.43 -7.79
CA GLU A 34 4.44 -5.30 -8.36
C GLU A 34 2.93 -5.54 -8.50
N ALA A 35 2.29 -6.02 -7.44
CA ALA A 35 0.86 -5.80 -7.35
C ALA A 35 0.63 -4.29 -7.19
N ALA A 36 0.10 -3.65 -8.23
CA ALA A 36 -0.21 -2.23 -8.18
C ALA A 36 -1.39 -2.00 -7.20
N TRP A 37 -1.22 -1.05 -6.32
CA TRP A 37 -2.28 -0.57 -5.44
C TRP A 37 -2.59 0.89 -5.77
N PRO A 38 -3.43 1.15 -6.79
CA PRO A 38 -3.68 2.50 -7.28
C PRO A 38 -4.19 3.47 -6.21
N GLU A 39 -5.04 2.99 -5.30
CA GLU A 39 -5.58 3.79 -4.21
C GLU A 39 -4.47 4.21 -3.23
N LEU A 40 -3.54 3.33 -2.91
CA LEU A 40 -2.40 3.67 -2.07
C LEU A 40 -1.46 4.67 -2.76
N GLU A 41 -1.21 4.52 -4.04
CA GLU A 41 -0.41 5.49 -4.80
C GLU A 41 -1.09 6.86 -4.83
N SER A 42 -2.42 6.90 -4.95
CA SER A 42 -3.19 8.15 -4.84
C SER A 42 -3.06 8.76 -3.44
N VAL A 43 -3.14 7.96 -2.37
CA VAL A 43 -2.94 8.43 -0.99
C VAL A 43 -1.52 8.96 -0.78
N ARG A 44 -0.50 8.27 -1.29
CA ARG A 44 0.90 8.72 -1.21
C ARG A 44 1.17 10.04 -1.92
N ALA A 45 0.40 10.34 -2.96
CA ALA A 45 0.50 11.58 -3.72
C ALA A 45 -0.15 12.78 -3.01
N LEU A 46 -0.98 12.56 -1.98
CA LEU A 46 -1.60 13.64 -1.22
C LEU A 46 -0.57 14.35 -0.33
N SER A 47 -0.74 15.65 -0.17
CA SER A 47 -0.12 16.40 0.91
C SER A 47 -1.02 16.33 2.15
N ASP A 48 -0.44 16.32 3.35
CA ASP A 48 -1.21 16.35 4.61
C ASP A 48 -2.15 17.57 4.67
N ASP A 49 -1.71 18.70 4.10
CA ASP A 49 -2.50 19.94 4.04
C ASP A 49 -3.72 19.86 3.12
N ASP A 50 -3.70 18.96 2.15
CA ASP A 50 -4.84 18.75 1.23
C ASP A 50 -5.91 17.84 1.83
N ILE A 51 -5.56 17.06 2.85
CA ILE A 51 -6.48 16.15 3.51
C ILE A 51 -7.34 16.91 4.52
N GLN A 52 -8.62 17.03 4.24
CA GLN A 52 -9.56 17.72 5.11
C GLN A 52 -9.98 16.88 6.31
N LYS A 53 -10.12 15.57 6.11
CA LYS A 53 -10.45 14.59 7.14
C LYS A 53 -10.07 13.18 6.68
N ILE A 54 -9.93 12.29 7.66
CA ILE A 54 -9.84 10.85 7.42
C ILE A 54 -11.03 10.21 8.11
N GLU A 55 -11.82 9.43 7.36
CA GLU A 55 -12.93 8.65 7.90
C GLU A 55 -12.50 7.18 8.03
N ALA A 56 -12.62 6.64 9.23
CA ALA A 56 -12.35 5.24 9.51
C ALA A 56 -13.68 4.52 9.78
N ALA A 57 -14.02 3.57 8.93
CA ALA A 57 -15.15 2.68 9.14
C ALA A 57 -14.63 1.29 9.50
N THR A 58 -15.06 0.76 10.63
CA THR A 58 -14.69 -0.57 11.12
C THR A 58 -15.90 -1.46 11.22
N TYR A 59 -15.74 -2.74 10.99
CA TYR A 59 -16.72 -3.77 11.34
C TYR A 59 -16.01 -4.97 11.98
N THR A 60 -16.67 -5.55 12.95
CA THR A 60 -16.26 -6.76 13.64
C THR A 60 -17.51 -7.58 13.95
N GLU A 61 -17.37 -8.80 14.44
CA GLU A 61 -18.51 -9.58 14.94
C GLU A 61 -19.32 -8.83 16.01
N GLY A 62 -18.69 -7.90 16.74
CA GLY A 62 -19.31 -7.07 17.77
C GLY A 62 -20.07 -5.85 17.25
N GLY A 63 -20.02 -5.55 15.95
CA GLY A 63 -20.71 -4.41 15.35
C GLY A 63 -19.82 -3.55 14.44
N ALA A 64 -20.43 -2.48 13.93
CA ALA A 64 -19.76 -1.50 13.07
C ALA A 64 -19.51 -0.19 13.84
N GLY A 65 -18.39 0.47 13.54
CA GLY A 65 -18.04 1.79 14.06
C GLY A 65 -17.62 2.71 12.94
N GLN A 66 -17.84 4.01 13.12
CA GLN A 66 -17.37 5.04 12.22
C GLN A 66 -16.74 6.18 13.02
N PHE A 67 -15.56 6.60 12.62
CA PHE A 67 -14.76 7.63 13.30
C PHE A 67 -14.23 8.61 12.26
N VAL A 68 -14.15 9.88 12.65
CA VAL A 68 -13.70 10.95 11.75
C VAL A 68 -12.55 11.70 12.43
N PHE A 69 -11.41 11.74 11.79
CA PHE A 69 -10.23 12.48 12.23
C PHE A 69 -10.12 13.78 11.45
N THR A 70 -10.15 14.92 12.13
CA THR A 70 -10.04 16.26 11.53
C THR A 70 -8.84 17.03 12.07
N ASP A 71 -8.20 16.53 13.13
CA ASP A 71 -7.00 17.12 13.69
C ASP A 71 -5.81 16.91 12.75
N SER A 72 -5.08 17.98 12.44
CA SER A 72 -3.98 17.94 11.49
C SER A 72 -2.83 17.03 11.90
N ALA A 73 -2.54 16.92 13.20
CA ALA A 73 -1.51 16.01 13.72
C ALA A 73 -1.93 14.54 13.54
N ALA A 74 -3.19 14.22 13.85
CA ALA A 74 -3.74 12.88 13.65
C ALA A 74 -3.76 12.50 12.15
N ILE A 75 -4.17 13.43 11.30
CA ILE A 75 -4.17 13.24 9.83
C ILE A 75 -2.76 12.93 9.35
N ALA A 76 -1.75 13.73 9.73
CA ALA A 76 -0.37 13.56 9.29
C ALA A 76 0.21 12.20 9.73
N GLU A 77 -0.05 11.79 10.97
CA GLU A 77 0.44 10.51 11.49
C GLU A 77 -0.25 9.30 10.84
N ILE A 78 -1.58 9.33 10.68
CA ILE A 78 -2.33 8.26 9.99
C ILE A 78 -1.90 8.19 8.52
N HIS A 79 -1.75 9.33 7.84
CA HIS A 79 -1.28 9.39 6.46
C HIS A 79 0.13 8.79 6.33
N ALA A 80 1.06 9.14 7.22
CA ALA A 80 2.41 8.58 7.22
C ALA A 80 2.42 7.05 7.42
N LEU A 81 1.57 6.53 8.32
CA LEU A 81 1.42 5.08 8.52
C LEU A 81 0.86 4.39 7.27
N CYS A 82 -0.10 5.00 6.59
CA CYS A 82 -0.63 4.48 5.33
C CYS A 82 0.41 4.51 4.21
N CYS A 83 1.19 5.58 4.10
CA CYS A 83 2.27 5.68 3.11
C CYS A 83 3.37 4.62 3.29
N ALA A 84 3.55 4.11 4.50
CA ALA A 84 4.50 3.05 4.83
C ALA A 84 4.00 1.64 4.50
N LEU A 85 2.70 1.47 4.17
CA LEU A 85 2.13 0.17 3.80
C LEU A 85 2.76 -0.35 2.51
N SER A 86 2.90 -1.67 2.42
CA SER A 86 3.32 -2.36 1.20
C SER A 86 2.50 -3.62 0.99
N LEU A 87 2.30 -3.99 -0.27
CA LEU A 87 1.66 -5.25 -0.63
C LEU A 87 2.68 -6.39 -0.63
N GLY A 88 2.32 -7.48 0.01
CA GLY A 88 3.02 -8.75 -0.07
C GLY A 88 2.36 -9.72 -1.04
N ALA A 89 2.33 -10.99 -0.69
CA ALA A 89 1.77 -12.04 -1.54
C ALA A 89 0.25 -11.94 -1.67
N GLU A 90 -0.28 -12.21 -2.87
CA GLU A 90 -1.71 -12.43 -3.09
C GLU A 90 -2.17 -13.68 -2.33
N THR A 91 -3.33 -13.61 -1.72
CA THR A 91 -3.91 -14.72 -0.98
C THR A 91 -5.34 -15.01 -1.43
N ASN A 92 -5.74 -16.28 -1.38
CA ASN A 92 -7.11 -16.72 -1.65
C ASN A 92 -7.86 -17.06 -0.37
N ILE A 93 -7.42 -16.55 0.78
CA ILE A 93 -8.10 -16.77 2.06
C ILE A 93 -9.48 -16.10 2.02
N GLY A 94 -10.47 -16.78 2.56
CA GLY A 94 -11.86 -16.31 2.60
C GLY A 94 -12.04 -15.02 3.40
N VAL A 95 -13.25 -14.52 3.42
CA VAL A 95 -13.64 -13.27 4.10
C VAL A 95 -13.24 -13.30 5.57
N ALA A 96 -12.59 -12.24 6.04
CA ALA A 96 -12.28 -12.05 7.44
C ALA A 96 -13.50 -11.52 8.21
N ASP A 97 -13.55 -11.83 9.49
CA ASP A 97 -14.64 -11.40 10.39
C ASP A 97 -14.51 -9.93 10.82
N ASP A 98 -13.42 -9.28 10.44
CA ASP A 98 -13.18 -7.87 10.70
C ASP A 98 -12.70 -7.12 9.45
N GLY A 99 -13.08 -5.86 9.36
CA GLY A 99 -12.67 -4.98 8.28
C GLY A 99 -12.44 -3.55 8.74
N LEU A 100 -11.65 -2.86 7.95
CA LEU A 100 -11.32 -1.45 8.11
C LEU A 100 -11.34 -0.79 6.74
N THR A 101 -12.03 0.33 6.64
CA THR A 101 -11.93 1.22 5.48
C THR A 101 -11.44 2.57 5.97
N LEU A 102 -10.41 3.11 5.34
CA LEU A 102 -9.89 4.45 5.57
C LEU A 102 -10.13 5.30 4.34
N ALA A 103 -10.96 6.31 4.46
CA ALA A 103 -11.25 7.27 3.39
C ALA A 103 -10.54 8.60 3.65
N PHE A 104 -9.71 9.01 2.72
CA PHE A 104 -8.99 10.29 2.70
C PHE A 104 -9.81 11.28 1.89
N VAL A 105 -10.39 12.25 2.55
CA VAL A 105 -11.27 13.24 1.94
C VAL A 105 -10.50 14.54 1.69
N THR A 106 -10.51 14.98 0.44
CA THR A 106 -9.91 16.24 -0.01
C THR A 106 -10.96 17.12 -0.67
N ALA A 107 -10.60 18.33 -1.04
CA ALA A 107 -11.50 19.21 -1.82
C ALA A 107 -11.88 18.64 -3.21
N GLU A 108 -11.03 17.76 -3.76
CA GLU A 108 -11.20 17.17 -5.09
C GLU A 108 -11.98 15.85 -5.09
N GLY A 109 -12.10 15.20 -3.95
CA GLY A 109 -12.79 13.92 -3.84
C GLY A 109 -12.30 13.06 -2.67
N GLU A 110 -12.55 11.77 -2.78
CA GLU A 110 -12.25 10.78 -1.74
C GLU A 110 -11.45 9.63 -2.34
N THR A 111 -10.46 9.17 -1.59
CA THR A 111 -9.71 7.94 -1.89
C THR A 111 -9.77 7.02 -0.68
N ALA A 112 -10.21 5.78 -0.87
CA ALA A 112 -10.40 4.83 0.21
C ALA A 112 -9.44 3.63 0.10
N LEU A 113 -8.83 3.27 1.22
CA LEU A 113 -8.07 2.04 1.42
C LEU A 113 -8.94 1.04 2.19
N ARG A 114 -9.01 -0.20 1.71
CA ARG A 114 -9.81 -1.25 2.33
C ARG A 114 -8.94 -2.38 2.84
N PHE A 115 -9.27 -2.86 4.03
CA PHE A 115 -8.58 -3.96 4.71
C PHE A 115 -9.58 -4.95 5.26
N GLU A 116 -9.26 -6.23 5.17
CA GLU A 116 -10.00 -7.33 5.79
C GLU A 116 -9.01 -8.17 6.62
N GLY A 117 -9.21 -8.25 7.93
CA GLY A 117 -8.25 -8.88 8.81
C GLY A 117 -6.87 -8.22 8.71
N ARG A 118 -5.90 -8.97 8.26
CA ARG A 118 -4.51 -8.50 8.04
C ARG A 118 -4.18 -8.24 6.57
N TYR A 119 -5.18 -8.26 5.70
CA TYR A 119 -4.99 -8.16 4.27
C TYR A 119 -5.48 -6.83 3.72
N ALA A 120 -4.76 -6.29 2.74
CA ALA A 120 -5.26 -5.22 1.90
C ALA A 120 -6.20 -5.80 0.83
N VAL A 121 -7.28 -5.10 0.56
CA VAL A 121 -8.23 -5.45 -0.50
C VAL A 121 -8.03 -4.49 -1.68
N VAL A 122 -7.56 -5.02 -2.80
CA VAL A 122 -7.32 -4.26 -4.03
C VAL A 122 -8.18 -4.87 -5.13
N GLY A 123 -9.24 -4.15 -5.53
CA GLY A 123 -10.26 -4.71 -6.40
C GLY A 123 -10.98 -5.90 -5.72
N GLU A 124 -10.88 -7.07 -6.32
CA GLU A 124 -11.46 -8.31 -5.77
C GLU A 124 -10.42 -9.21 -5.09
N LYS A 125 -9.16 -8.78 -5.06
CA LYS A 125 -8.04 -9.56 -4.56
C LYS A 125 -7.60 -9.10 -3.18
N ARG A 126 -7.00 -10.01 -2.43
CA ARG A 126 -6.43 -9.77 -1.10
C ARG A 126 -4.93 -10.01 -1.13
N TYR A 127 -4.21 -9.14 -0.47
CA TYR A 127 -2.76 -9.19 -0.37
C TYR A 127 -2.31 -9.09 1.09
N GLU A 128 -1.30 -9.85 1.45
CA GLU A 128 -0.61 -9.61 2.70
C GLU A 128 -0.09 -8.18 2.73
N THR A 129 -0.13 -7.55 3.90
CA THR A 129 0.26 -6.14 4.05
C THR A 129 1.13 -6.00 5.28
N GLU A 130 2.38 -5.62 5.05
CA GLU A 130 3.28 -5.25 6.13
C GLU A 130 2.82 -3.90 6.72
N GLN A 131 3.20 -3.65 7.97
CA GLN A 131 2.89 -2.44 8.75
C GLN A 131 1.39 -2.20 9.05
N LEU A 132 0.48 -3.03 8.55
CA LEU A 132 -0.96 -2.89 8.87
C LEU A 132 -1.23 -3.04 10.37
N GLY A 133 -0.46 -3.87 11.07
CA GLY A 133 -0.58 -4.04 12.51
C GLY A 133 -0.29 -2.73 13.28
N ALA A 134 0.71 -1.97 12.85
CA ALA A 134 1.04 -0.66 13.43
C ALA A 134 -0.07 0.36 13.20
N LEU A 135 -0.60 0.43 11.97
CA LEU A 135 -1.73 1.30 11.62
C LEU A 135 -2.98 0.96 12.46
N LYS A 136 -3.36 -0.30 12.53
CA LYS A 136 -4.52 -0.74 13.33
C LYS A 136 -4.37 -0.46 14.83
N LYS A 137 -3.15 -0.59 15.35
CA LYS A 137 -2.85 -0.28 16.75
C LYS A 137 -3.01 1.22 17.02
N ASP A 138 -2.43 2.07 16.20
CA ASP A 138 -2.53 3.52 16.31
C ASP A 138 -3.98 4.00 16.24
N LEU A 139 -4.74 3.52 15.25
CA LEU A 139 -6.16 3.85 15.12
C LEU A 139 -6.97 3.44 16.34
N ARG A 140 -6.72 2.24 16.88
CA ARG A 140 -7.40 1.76 18.08
C ARG A 140 -7.13 2.65 19.29
N GLU A 141 -5.87 3.05 19.48
CA GLU A 141 -5.49 3.94 20.59
C GLU A 141 -6.15 5.31 20.46
N ARG A 142 -6.20 5.89 19.26
CA ARG A 142 -6.89 7.17 19.00
C ARG A 142 -8.39 7.07 19.25
N ILE A 143 -9.05 6.04 18.73
CA ILE A 143 -10.48 5.82 18.90
C ILE A 143 -10.81 5.64 20.39
N GLN A 144 -10.03 4.88 21.14
CA GLN A 144 -10.22 4.73 22.59
C GLN A 144 -10.07 6.06 23.32
N ASN A 145 -9.06 6.85 22.99
CA ASN A 145 -8.83 8.14 23.60
C ASN A 145 -9.98 9.14 23.31
N GLU A 146 -10.56 9.13 22.13
CA GLU A 146 -11.71 9.98 21.80
C GLU A 146 -12.97 9.56 22.59
N ILE A 147 -13.20 8.27 22.74
CA ILE A 147 -14.33 7.77 23.55
C ILE A 147 -14.19 8.21 25.01
N PHE A 148 -13.00 8.09 25.61
CA PHE A 148 -12.78 8.49 26.99
C PHE A 148 -12.73 10.00 27.19
N ALA A 149 -12.36 10.78 26.20
CA ALA A 149 -12.37 12.24 26.26
C ALA A 149 -13.77 12.85 26.18
N SER A 150 -14.76 12.09 25.72
CA SER A 150 -16.17 12.51 25.60
C SER A 150 -17.04 12.17 26.81
N GLU A 151 -16.48 11.51 27.83
CA GLU A 151 -17.13 11.26 29.14
C GLU A 151 -16.74 12.32 30.18
#